data_8a72b4aaaac62f04ed9847e2ce6e52f8
#
_entry.id   8a72b4aaaac62f04ed9847e2ce6e52f8
#
_cell.length_a   1.000
_cell.length_b   1.000
_cell.length_c   1.000
_cell.angle_alpha   90.00
_cell.angle_beta   90.00
_cell.angle_gamma   90.00
#
_symmetry.space_group_name_H-M   'P 1'
#
loop_
_entity.id
_entity.type
_entity.pdbx_description
1 polymer ?
#
loop_
_entity_poly.entity_id
_entity_poly.type
_entity_poly.pdbx_seq_one_letter_code
_entity_poly.pdbx_strand_id
1 'polypeptide(L)'
;RFPFISALYETILSWYIFVPTLVALIAPHKGKFNVTAKGGVIDKEYLDWAVARPYFYLLLLNLAGFFIGLYRMVGASAYEVLMLLINLGWIIYNLIILFAAMAVTVESVQKRKFPRVSFTAPVHLQVGETSIPAVMSAFSQKDCVVDLKNASDLSKVSLEEPVKLVFGPKKKPSTTFDCTVTAAFENGVVELLVSQPTRTKEMEYVECTFGTPDIWIQRQAKVRDYGMFDGF
;
A
#
# COMPACT_ATOMS: atom_id res chain seq x y z
N ARG A 1 2.21 18.46 -11.95
CA ARG A 1 1.27 17.48 -12.56
C ARG A 1 2.04 16.59 -13.51
N PHE A 2 1.86 15.30 -13.42
CA PHE A 2 2.55 14.31 -14.26
C PHE A 2 1.58 13.78 -15.32
N PRO A 3 1.67 14.27 -16.57
CA PRO A 3 0.67 13.94 -17.61
C PRO A 3 0.61 12.44 -17.93
N PHE A 4 1.74 11.74 -17.90
CA PHE A 4 1.78 10.29 -18.14
C PHE A 4 1.01 9.50 -17.07
N ILE A 5 1.20 9.82 -15.79
CA ILE A 5 0.49 9.16 -14.68
C ILE A 5 -1.02 9.48 -14.76
N SER A 6 -1.38 10.72 -15.13
CA SER A 6 -2.77 11.09 -15.34
C SER A 6 -3.42 10.26 -16.45
N ALA A 7 -2.73 10.15 -17.61
CA ALA A 7 -3.20 9.34 -18.74
C ALA A 7 -3.34 7.84 -18.36
N LEU A 8 -2.43 7.32 -17.55
CA LEU A 8 -2.50 5.95 -17.05
C LEU A 8 -3.75 5.75 -16.17
N TYR A 9 -3.99 6.62 -15.19
CA TYR A 9 -5.18 6.55 -14.34
C TYR A 9 -6.48 6.71 -15.14
N GLU A 10 -6.53 7.65 -16.08
CA GLU A 10 -7.67 7.84 -16.96
C GLU A 10 -7.95 6.57 -17.80
N THR A 11 -6.92 5.94 -18.32
CA THR A 11 -7.04 4.69 -19.08
C THR A 11 -7.59 3.56 -18.20
N ILE A 12 -7.04 3.38 -16.99
CA ILE A 12 -7.50 2.34 -16.05
C ILE A 12 -8.95 2.59 -15.62
N LEU A 13 -9.34 3.83 -15.37
CA LEU A 13 -10.67 4.16 -14.91
C LEU A 13 -11.69 4.19 -16.04
N SER A 14 -11.30 4.46 -17.29
CA SER A 14 -12.21 4.69 -18.42
C SER A 14 -13.19 3.54 -18.64
N TRP A 15 -12.73 2.30 -18.60
CA TRP A 15 -13.57 1.12 -18.78
C TRP A 15 -14.57 0.94 -17.63
N TYR A 16 -14.12 1.15 -16.39
CA TYR A 16 -14.97 1.02 -15.21
C TYR A 16 -16.03 2.09 -15.12
N ILE A 17 -15.71 3.30 -15.59
CA ILE A 17 -16.66 4.42 -15.60
C ILE A 17 -17.59 4.32 -16.80
N PHE A 18 -17.07 3.91 -17.96
CA PHE A 18 -17.85 3.85 -19.21
C PHE A 18 -19.06 2.90 -19.09
N VAL A 19 -18.84 1.67 -18.63
CA VAL A 19 -19.92 0.66 -18.57
C VAL A 19 -21.06 1.07 -17.61
N PRO A 20 -20.81 1.45 -16.35
CA PRO A 20 -21.88 1.92 -15.45
C PRO A 20 -22.55 3.19 -15.96
N THR A 21 -21.80 4.11 -16.56
CA THR A 21 -22.35 5.35 -17.13
C THR A 21 -23.29 5.06 -18.29
N LEU A 22 -22.91 4.15 -19.18
CA LEU A 22 -23.75 3.73 -20.29
C LEU A 22 -25.03 3.03 -19.79
N VAL A 23 -24.92 2.17 -18.79
CA VAL A 23 -26.07 1.52 -18.15
C VAL A 23 -26.99 2.55 -17.49
N ALA A 24 -26.42 3.53 -16.78
CA ALA A 24 -27.19 4.59 -16.15
C ALA A 24 -27.91 5.48 -17.17
N LEU A 25 -27.32 5.69 -18.36
CA LEU A 25 -27.92 6.48 -19.43
C LEU A 25 -29.09 5.73 -20.12
N ILE A 26 -28.92 4.43 -20.40
CA ILE A 26 -29.88 3.63 -21.16
C ILE A 26 -30.97 3.06 -20.25
N ALA A 27 -30.61 2.65 -19.04
CA ALA A 27 -31.49 1.96 -18.10
C ALA A 27 -31.20 2.36 -16.64
N PRO A 28 -31.59 3.60 -16.23
CA PRO A 28 -31.23 4.14 -14.90
C PRO A 28 -31.74 3.29 -13.74
N HIS A 29 -32.82 2.54 -13.92
CA HIS A 29 -33.38 1.66 -12.88
C HIS A 29 -32.60 0.35 -12.67
N LYS A 30 -31.63 0.01 -13.53
CA LYS A 30 -30.84 -1.21 -13.42
C LYS A 30 -29.51 -1.00 -12.68
N GLY A 31 -29.23 0.22 -12.23
CA GLY A 31 -28.04 0.53 -11.45
C GLY A 31 -28.00 -0.28 -10.15
N LYS A 32 -26.92 -1.06 -9.93
CA LYS A 32 -26.66 -1.77 -8.68
C LYS A 32 -25.49 -1.11 -8.00
N PHE A 33 -25.65 -0.80 -6.72
CA PHE A 33 -24.52 -0.36 -5.89
C PHE A 33 -23.75 -1.60 -5.42
N ASN A 34 -22.53 -1.76 -5.92
CA ASN A 34 -21.64 -2.80 -5.47
C ASN A 34 -20.78 -2.29 -4.31
N VAL A 35 -20.93 -2.91 -3.15
CA VAL A 35 -20.06 -2.64 -2.01
C VAL A 35 -18.79 -3.48 -2.19
N THR A 36 -17.63 -2.83 -2.19
CA THR A 36 -16.33 -3.53 -2.19
C THR A 36 -16.21 -4.34 -0.90
N ALA A 37 -15.89 -5.63 -1.03
CA ALA A 37 -15.60 -6.48 0.11
C ALA A 37 -14.38 -5.93 0.86
N LYS A 38 -14.55 -5.62 2.15
CA LYS A 38 -13.47 -5.15 3.02
C LYS A 38 -12.96 -6.32 3.86
N GLY A 39 -11.65 -6.42 4.04
CA GLY A 39 -11.02 -7.33 5.00
C GLY A 39 -10.55 -8.68 4.46
N GLY A 40 -10.51 -8.87 3.15
CA GLY A 40 -9.76 -9.97 2.53
C GLY A 40 -8.25 -9.72 2.64
N VAL A 41 -7.47 -10.76 2.95
CA VAL A 41 -6.01 -10.76 2.85
C VAL A 41 -5.64 -11.47 1.56
N ILE A 42 -4.77 -10.86 0.76
CA ILE A 42 -4.28 -11.46 -0.48
C ILE A 42 -3.06 -12.30 -0.12
N ASP A 43 -3.23 -13.62 -0.11
CA ASP A 43 -2.18 -14.56 0.29
C ASP A 43 -1.23 -14.93 -0.87
N LYS A 44 -1.63 -14.73 -2.12
CA LYS A 44 -0.86 -15.04 -3.32
C LYS A 44 -0.98 -13.94 -4.35
N GLU A 45 0.11 -13.66 -5.05
CA GLU A 45 0.04 -12.82 -6.25
C GLU A 45 -0.86 -13.45 -7.30
N TYR A 46 -1.77 -12.68 -7.85
CA TYR A 46 -2.59 -13.10 -8.97
C TYR A 46 -2.93 -11.91 -9.87
N LEU A 47 -3.11 -12.23 -11.15
CA LEU A 47 -3.62 -11.27 -12.12
C LEU A 47 -5.16 -11.26 -12.01
N ASP A 48 -5.73 -10.11 -11.67
CA ASP A 48 -7.19 -9.94 -11.74
C ASP A 48 -7.64 -9.89 -13.20
N TRP A 49 -7.93 -11.08 -13.73
CA TRP A 49 -8.32 -11.22 -15.13
C TRP A 49 -9.65 -10.52 -15.45
N ALA A 50 -10.54 -10.35 -14.48
CA ALA A 50 -11.79 -9.62 -14.70
C ALA A 50 -11.51 -8.15 -15.02
N VAL A 51 -10.51 -7.59 -14.35
CA VAL A 51 -10.03 -6.22 -14.55
C VAL A 51 -9.14 -6.12 -15.79
N ALA A 52 -8.25 -7.08 -16.02
CA ALA A 52 -7.23 -7.06 -17.06
C ALA A 52 -7.80 -7.24 -18.49
N ARG A 53 -8.90 -8.00 -18.66
CA ARG A 53 -9.45 -8.35 -19.99
C ARG A 53 -9.58 -7.20 -20.99
N PRO A 54 -10.20 -6.07 -20.67
CA PRO A 54 -10.36 -5.01 -21.67
C PRO A 54 -9.02 -4.45 -22.16
N TYR A 55 -8.05 -4.29 -21.25
CA TYR A 55 -6.72 -3.79 -21.60
C TYR A 55 -5.93 -4.82 -22.42
N PHE A 56 -6.10 -6.10 -22.14
CA PHE A 56 -5.50 -7.18 -22.90
C PHE A 56 -5.97 -7.19 -24.36
N TYR A 57 -7.29 -7.07 -24.60
CA TYR A 57 -7.81 -7.01 -25.96
C TYR A 57 -7.36 -5.73 -26.69
N LEU A 58 -7.36 -4.59 -26.02
CA LEU A 58 -6.85 -3.34 -26.58
C LEU A 58 -5.35 -3.44 -26.91
N LEU A 59 -4.56 -4.10 -26.07
CA LEU A 59 -3.15 -4.37 -26.32
C LEU A 59 -2.97 -5.20 -27.59
N LEU A 60 -3.72 -6.29 -27.75
CA LEU A 60 -3.66 -7.12 -28.95
C LEU A 60 -4.02 -6.35 -30.22
N LEU A 61 -5.06 -5.50 -30.16
CA LEU A 61 -5.45 -4.66 -31.31
C LEU A 61 -4.35 -3.64 -31.65
N ASN A 62 -3.74 -3.01 -30.67
CA ASN A 62 -2.64 -2.09 -30.89
C ASN A 62 -1.38 -2.80 -31.45
N LEU A 63 -1.07 -4.01 -30.95
CA LEU A 63 0.01 -4.82 -31.51
C LEU A 63 -0.26 -5.22 -32.97
N ALA A 64 -1.47 -5.63 -33.29
CA ALA A 64 -1.85 -5.94 -34.67
C ALA A 64 -1.71 -4.70 -35.55
N GLY A 65 -2.21 -3.53 -35.10
CA GLY A 65 -2.05 -2.25 -35.79
C GLY A 65 -0.59 -1.86 -36.01
N PHE A 66 0.27 -2.12 -35.01
CA PHE A 66 1.72 -1.87 -35.11
C PHE A 66 2.35 -2.69 -36.25
N PHE A 67 2.12 -4.00 -36.30
CA PHE A 67 2.67 -4.87 -37.33
C PHE A 67 2.11 -4.57 -38.74
N ILE A 68 0.82 -4.27 -38.84
CA ILE A 68 0.20 -3.85 -40.09
C ILE A 68 0.81 -2.53 -40.58
N GLY A 69 1.03 -1.57 -39.64
CA GLY A 69 1.70 -0.31 -39.97
C GLY A 69 3.10 -0.50 -40.51
N LEU A 70 3.90 -1.36 -39.86
CA LEU A 70 5.23 -1.70 -40.34
C LEU A 70 5.21 -2.37 -41.73
N TYR A 71 4.31 -3.31 -41.95
CA TYR A 71 4.15 -3.99 -43.24
C TYR A 71 3.80 -3.01 -44.35
N ARG A 72 2.91 -2.06 -44.09
CA ARG A 72 2.49 -1.04 -45.07
C ARG A 72 3.57 -0.03 -45.42
N MET A 73 4.63 0.08 -44.61
CA MET A 73 5.78 0.94 -44.95
C MET A 73 6.60 0.38 -46.11
N VAL A 74 6.51 -0.93 -46.38
CA VAL A 74 7.22 -1.56 -47.50
C VAL A 74 6.55 -1.14 -48.79
N GLY A 75 7.28 -0.39 -49.64
CA GLY A 75 6.79 0.11 -50.91
C GLY A 75 5.92 1.38 -50.84
N ALA A 76 5.80 2.00 -49.68
CA ALA A 76 5.07 3.26 -49.51
C ALA A 76 5.85 4.46 -50.04
N SER A 77 5.15 5.48 -50.51
CA SER A 77 5.76 6.76 -50.88
C SER A 77 6.26 7.52 -49.64
N ALA A 78 7.15 8.50 -49.84
CA ALA A 78 7.74 9.28 -48.75
C ALA A 78 6.66 9.97 -47.86
N TYR A 79 5.58 10.45 -48.48
CA TYR A 79 4.46 11.06 -47.75
C TYR A 79 3.69 10.05 -46.92
N GLU A 80 3.41 8.87 -47.47
CA GLU A 80 2.74 7.78 -46.73
C GLU A 80 3.59 7.27 -45.60
N VAL A 81 4.91 7.14 -45.76
CA VAL A 81 5.83 6.77 -44.69
C VAL A 81 5.77 7.75 -43.53
N LEU A 82 5.74 9.07 -43.81
CA LEU A 82 5.63 10.07 -42.77
C LEU A 82 4.32 9.91 -41.94
N MET A 83 3.20 9.70 -42.61
CA MET A 83 1.92 9.47 -41.98
C MET A 83 1.91 8.18 -41.14
N LEU A 84 2.50 7.10 -41.66
CA LEU A 84 2.64 5.84 -40.97
C LEU A 84 3.52 5.98 -39.70
N LEU A 85 4.64 6.73 -39.80
CA LEU A 85 5.51 6.98 -38.64
C LEU A 85 4.79 7.72 -37.50
N ILE A 86 3.99 8.74 -37.82
CA ILE A 86 3.19 9.45 -36.83
C ILE A 86 2.20 8.49 -36.15
N ASN A 87 1.51 7.67 -36.94
CA ASN A 87 0.56 6.68 -36.37
C ASN A 87 1.28 5.62 -35.52
N LEU A 88 2.43 5.11 -35.96
CA LEU A 88 3.25 4.17 -35.20
C LEU A 88 3.73 4.79 -33.87
N GLY A 89 4.09 6.08 -33.86
CA GLY A 89 4.43 6.81 -32.64
C GLY A 89 3.29 6.80 -31.62
N TRP A 90 2.06 7.07 -32.07
CA TRP A 90 0.87 6.99 -31.22
C TRP A 90 0.57 5.56 -30.76
N ILE A 91 0.74 4.56 -31.61
CA ILE A 91 0.57 3.15 -31.24
C ILE A 91 1.57 2.76 -30.15
N ILE A 92 2.85 3.15 -30.30
CA ILE A 92 3.88 2.89 -29.27
C ILE A 92 3.49 3.54 -27.94
N TYR A 93 3.05 4.80 -27.96
CA TYR A 93 2.59 5.48 -26.76
C TYR A 93 1.42 4.74 -26.08
N ASN A 94 0.42 4.32 -26.86
CA ASN A 94 -0.73 3.54 -26.36
C ASN A 94 -0.27 2.19 -25.79
N LEU A 95 0.67 1.50 -26.44
CA LEU A 95 1.22 0.23 -25.96
C LEU A 95 1.88 0.40 -24.58
N ILE A 96 2.67 1.46 -24.38
CA ILE A 96 3.32 1.76 -23.10
C ILE A 96 2.25 1.95 -21.99
N ILE A 97 1.20 2.73 -22.26
CA ILE A 97 0.11 2.94 -21.31
C ILE A 97 -0.64 1.64 -21.02
N LEU A 98 -0.94 0.83 -22.04
CA LEU A 98 -1.67 -0.42 -21.88
C LEU A 98 -0.86 -1.47 -21.13
N PHE A 99 0.46 -1.55 -21.36
CA PHE A 99 1.34 -2.41 -20.55
C PHE A 99 1.40 -1.97 -19.10
N ALA A 100 1.49 -0.66 -18.85
CA ALA A 100 1.45 -0.13 -17.49
C ALA A 100 0.09 -0.39 -16.82
N ALA A 101 -1.03 -0.24 -17.56
CA ALA A 101 -2.37 -0.57 -17.07
C ALA A 101 -2.50 -2.06 -16.73
N MET A 102 -1.96 -2.96 -17.55
CA MET A 102 -1.91 -4.40 -17.25
C MET A 102 -1.09 -4.70 -15.99
N ALA A 103 0.05 -4.03 -15.79
CA ALA A 103 0.88 -4.21 -14.61
C ALA A 103 0.13 -3.84 -13.31
N VAL A 104 -0.73 -2.81 -13.36
CA VAL A 104 -1.55 -2.38 -12.20
C VAL A 104 -2.64 -3.40 -11.86
N THR A 105 -3.03 -4.29 -12.78
CA THR A 105 -4.03 -5.34 -12.51
C THR A 105 -3.47 -6.56 -11.79
N VAL A 106 -2.17 -6.58 -11.51
CA VAL A 106 -1.51 -7.60 -10.69
C VAL A 106 -1.68 -7.25 -9.22
N GLU A 107 -2.43 -8.07 -8.50
CA GLU A 107 -2.60 -7.94 -7.06
C GLU A 107 -1.40 -8.55 -6.34
N SER A 108 -0.73 -7.74 -5.54
CA SER A 108 0.43 -8.17 -4.75
C SER A 108 0.02 -8.77 -3.40
N VAL A 109 0.84 -9.70 -2.91
CA VAL A 109 0.65 -10.33 -1.60
C VAL A 109 0.62 -9.30 -0.49
N GLN A 110 -0.44 -9.31 0.30
CA GLN A 110 -0.51 -8.53 1.53
C GLN A 110 0.18 -9.29 2.66
N LYS A 111 1.42 -8.93 2.94
CA LYS A 111 2.22 -9.56 4.00
C LYS A 111 1.60 -9.41 5.40
N ARG A 112 0.70 -8.45 5.60
CA ARG A 112 0.10 -8.13 6.91
C ARG A 112 -1.37 -7.75 6.76
N LYS A 113 -2.21 -8.30 7.61
CA LYS A 113 -3.64 -7.97 7.67
C LYS A 113 -3.86 -6.52 8.10
N PHE A 114 -3.01 -6.01 9.00
CA PHE A 114 -3.06 -4.65 9.51
C PHE A 114 -1.80 -3.90 9.10
N PRO A 115 -1.90 -2.86 8.26
CA PRO A 115 -0.75 -2.05 7.85
C PRO A 115 -0.16 -1.32 9.05
N ARG A 116 1.16 -1.27 9.13
CA ARG A 116 1.89 -0.52 10.16
C ARG A 116 2.01 0.94 9.77
N VAL A 117 1.82 1.81 10.74
CA VAL A 117 2.04 3.25 10.63
C VAL A 117 3.35 3.58 11.34
N SER A 118 4.26 4.25 10.65
CA SER A 118 5.51 4.73 11.26
C SER A 118 5.21 5.86 12.24
N PHE A 119 5.70 5.71 13.47
CA PHE A 119 5.52 6.69 14.53
C PHE A 119 6.61 6.54 15.57
N THR A 120 7.09 7.65 16.10
CA THR A 120 8.16 7.65 17.09
C THR A 120 7.59 8.11 18.44
N ALA A 121 7.49 7.20 19.39
CA ALA A 121 7.07 7.50 20.75
C ALA A 121 7.98 6.82 21.78
N PRO A 122 8.36 7.51 22.86
CA PRO A 122 9.07 6.90 23.96
C PRO A 122 8.14 5.94 24.72
N VAL A 123 8.58 4.71 24.88
CA VAL A 123 7.87 3.66 25.61
C VAL A 123 8.83 2.92 26.53
N HIS A 124 8.29 2.16 27.47
CA HIS A 124 9.06 1.24 28.29
C HIS A 124 8.56 -0.18 28.06
N LEU A 125 9.50 -1.09 27.83
CA LEU A 125 9.22 -2.52 27.76
C LEU A 125 9.53 -3.14 29.13
N GLN A 126 8.53 -3.66 29.79
CA GLN A 126 8.70 -4.34 31.08
C GLN A 126 8.76 -5.84 30.85
N VAL A 127 9.91 -6.43 31.14
CA VAL A 127 10.19 -7.86 31.09
C VAL A 127 10.38 -8.34 32.52
N GLY A 128 9.40 -9.05 33.08
CA GLY A 128 9.36 -9.38 34.49
C GLY A 128 9.42 -8.13 35.38
N GLU A 129 10.46 -8.01 36.22
CA GLU A 129 10.69 -6.84 37.08
C GLU A 129 11.56 -5.76 36.41
N THR A 130 12.14 -6.04 35.27
CA THR A 130 13.07 -5.13 34.58
C THR A 130 12.30 -4.22 33.61
N SER A 131 12.51 -2.90 33.73
CA SER A 131 11.96 -1.91 32.81
C SER A 131 13.05 -1.44 31.83
N ILE A 132 12.88 -1.73 30.56
CA ILE A 132 13.82 -1.41 29.48
C ILE A 132 13.30 -0.18 28.73
N PRO A 133 14.04 0.93 28.67
CA PRO A 133 13.65 2.08 27.90
C PRO A 133 13.77 1.79 26.39
N ALA A 134 12.74 2.09 25.65
CA ALA A 134 12.63 1.81 24.25
C ALA A 134 11.89 2.92 23.49
N VAL A 135 11.94 2.87 22.17
CA VAL A 135 11.23 3.79 21.29
C VAL A 135 10.34 2.98 20.36
N MET A 136 9.06 3.23 20.38
CA MET A 136 8.15 2.64 19.41
C MET A 136 8.36 3.33 18.05
N SER A 137 8.71 2.57 17.02
CA SER A 137 9.02 3.07 15.68
C SER A 137 7.88 2.84 14.68
N ALA A 138 7.03 1.87 14.93
CA ALA A 138 5.84 1.62 14.12
C ALA A 138 4.78 0.88 14.93
N PHE A 139 3.52 1.04 14.56
CA PHE A 139 2.41 0.30 15.14
C PHE A 139 1.32 -0.01 14.11
N SER A 140 0.54 -1.02 14.38
CA SER A 140 -0.70 -1.35 13.68
C SER A 140 -1.86 -1.49 14.67
N GLN A 141 -3.01 -1.94 14.24
CA GLN A 141 -4.14 -2.20 15.13
C GLN A 141 -3.85 -3.28 16.19
N LYS A 142 -2.97 -4.24 15.89
CA LYS A 142 -2.71 -5.39 16.77
C LYS A 142 -1.25 -5.62 17.12
N ASP A 143 -0.33 -5.00 16.42
CA ASP A 143 1.10 -5.17 16.63
C ASP A 143 1.83 -3.83 16.69
N CYS A 144 3.01 -3.83 17.31
CA CYS A 144 3.91 -2.68 17.29
C CYS A 144 5.36 -3.13 17.18
N VAL A 145 6.20 -2.21 16.71
CA VAL A 145 7.64 -2.36 16.62
C VAL A 145 8.29 -1.40 17.59
N VAL A 146 9.21 -1.92 18.37
CA VAL A 146 9.90 -1.18 19.42
C VAL A 146 11.39 -1.33 19.22
N ASP A 147 12.12 -0.22 19.21
CA ASP A 147 13.56 -0.19 19.11
C ASP A 147 14.13 0.01 20.52
N LEU A 148 14.89 -0.96 21.00
CA LEU A 148 15.58 -0.88 22.30
C LEU A 148 16.69 0.17 22.22
N LYS A 149 16.82 1.02 23.24
CA LYS A 149 17.87 2.03 23.28
C LYS A 149 19.27 1.44 23.36
N ASN A 150 19.41 0.28 23.99
CA ASN A 150 20.67 -0.45 24.09
C ASN A 150 20.46 -1.85 23.51
N ALA A 151 21.26 -2.21 22.50
CA ALA A 151 21.21 -3.54 21.89
C ALA A 151 21.55 -4.67 22.88
N SER A 152 22.33 -4.38 23.94
CA SER A 152 22.65 -5.33 25.02
C SER A 152 21.42 -5.81 25.81
N ASP A 153 20.34 -5.01 25.84
CA ASP A 153 19.10 -5.38 26.53
C ASP A 153 18.28 -6.42 25.75
N LEU A 154 18.65 -6.69 24.49
CA LEU A 154 18.04 -7.73 23.67
C LEU A 154 18.17 -9.13 24.30
N SER A 155 19.27 -9.39 25.00
CA SER A 155 19.51 -10.66 25.70
C SER A 155 18.51 -10.95 26.81
N LYS A 156 17.76 -9.93 27.27
CA LYS A 156 16.72 -10.04 28.28
C LYS A 156 15.33 -10.31 27.70
N VAL A 157 15.20 -10.28 26.37
CA VAL A 157 13.93 -10.44 25.66
C VAL A 157 13.94 -11.76 24.90
N SER A 158 13.09 -12.70 25.30
CA SER A 158 12.96 -14.00 24.64
C SER A 158 11.75 -14.02 23.71
N LEU A 159 11.82 -14.86 22.66
CA LEU A 159 10.68 -15.09 21.77
C LEU A 159 9.52 -15.73 22.55
N GLU A 160 8.30 -15.34 22.19
CA GLU A 160 7.05 -15.81 22.82
C GLU A 160 6.89 -15.43 24.31
N GLU A 161 7.79 -14.62 24.84
CA GLU A 161 7.73 -14.18 26.24
C GLU A 161 6.62 -13.13 26.43
N PRO A 162 5.80 -13.22 27.49
CA PRO A 162 4.85 -12.18 27.84
C PRO A 162 5.58 -10.97 28.42
N VAL A 163 5.38 -9.82 27.80
CA VAL A 163 5.99 -8.55 28.19
C VAL A 163 4.91 -7.49 28.32
N LYS A 164 5.18 -6.42 29.06
CA LYS A 164 4.24 -5.30 29.16
C LYS A 164 4.81 -4.08 28.47
N LEU A 165 4.01 -3.50 27.58
CA LEU A 165 4.31 -2.24 26.91
C LEU A 165 3.68 -1.10 27.71
N VAL A 166 4.50 -0.16 28.17
CA VAL A 166 4.08 0.96 29.03
C VAL A 166 4.23 2.26 28.25
N PHE A 167 3.10 2.95 28.05
CA PHE A 167 3.05 4.27 27.45
C PHE A 167 3.02 5.35 28.53
N GLY A 168 3.69 6.46 28.26
CA GLY A 168 3.59 7.69 29.02
C GLY A 168 4.84 8.06 29.83
N PRO A 169 4.96 9.35 30.18
CA PRO A 169 6.01 9.82 31.04
C PRO A 169 5.79 9.30 32.46
N LYS A 170 6.87 9.00 33.17
CA LYS A 170 6.88 8.48 34.57
C LYS A 170 5.98 9.21 35.58
N LYS A 171 5.37 10.35 35.22
CA LYS A 171 4.57 11.20 36.15
C LYS A 171 3.05 11.24 35.85
N LYS A 172 2.53 10.54 34.81
CA LYS A 172 1.07 10.40 34.57
C LYS A 172 0.70 8.92 34.68
N PRO A 173 -0.57 8.59 34.97
CA PRO A 173 -0.97 7.20 34.99
C PRO A 173 -0.55 6.54 33.67
N SER A 174 0.40 5.62 33.76
CA SER A 174 0.94 4.92 32.61
C SER A 174 -0.07 3.89 32.14
N THR A 175 -0.43 3.96 30.86
CA THR A 175 -1.28 2.93 30.26
C THR A 175 -0.40 1.74 29.89
N THR A 176 -0.77 0.56 30.38
CA THR A 176 0.00 -0.67 30.20
C THR A 176 -0.79 -1.66 29.35
N PHE A 177 -0.10 -2.28 28.39
CA PHE A 177 -0.65 -3.33 27.54
C PHE A 177 0.17 -4.59 27.67
N ASP A 178 -0.51 -5.73 27.82
CA ASP A 178 0.12 -7.03 27.78
C ASP A 178 0.45 -7.35 26.31
N CYS A 179 1.68 -7.76 26.07
CA CYS A 179 2.20 -8.04 24.72
C CYS A 179 2.94 -9.37 24.73
N THR A 180 3.04 -9.98 23.54
CA THR A 180 3.87 -11.16 23.30
C THR A 180 4.93 -10.80 22.28
N VAL A 181 6.17 -11.21 22.52
CA VAL A 181 7.29 -11.01 21.59
C VAL A 181 7.12 -11.95 20.40
N THR A 182 6.94 -11.41 19.20
CA THR A 182 6.77 -12.20 17.96
C THR A 182 8.07 -12.33 17.16
N ALA A 183 8.93 -11.32 17.23
CA ALA A 183 10.26 -11.35 16.61
C ALA A 183 11.21 -10.42 17.36
N ALA A 184 12.49 -10.79 17.41
CA ALA A 184 13.56 -9.99 17.96
C ALA A 184 14.76 -10.05 16.99
N PHE A 185 15.28 -8.89 16.61
CA PHE A 185 16.35 -8.75 15.63
C PHE A 185 17.63 -8.26 16.29
N GLU A 186 18.78 -8.69 15.80
CA GLU A 186 20.10 -8.35 16.35
C GLU A 186 20.39 -6.84 16.44
N ASN A 187 19.72 -6.04 15.64
CA ASN A 187 19.81 -4.57 15.68
C ASN A 187 19.04 -3.92 16.84
N GLY A 188 18.46 -4.71 17.75
CA GLY A 188 17.68 -4.22 18.90
C GLY A 188 16.22 -3.90 18.59
N VAL A 189 15.73 -4.28 17.40
CA VAL A 189 14.32 -4.13 17.02
C VAL A 189 13.55 -5.33 17.53
N VAL A 190 12.42 -5.08 18.19
CA VAL A 190 11.51 -6.11 18.74
C VAL A 190 10.11 -5.89 18.20
N GLU A 191 9.51 -6.92 17.63
CA GLU A 191 8.12 -6.93 17.21
C GLU A 191 7.22 -7.52 18.31
N LEU A 192 6.16 -6.81 18.66
CA LEU A 192 5.26 -7.17 19.73
C LEU A 192 3.84 -7.31 19.21
N LEU A 193 3.18 -8.40 19.57
CA LEU A 193 1.74 -8.57 19.41
C LEU A 193 1.04 -8.05 20.67
N VAL A 194 0.16 -7.07 20.52
CA VAL A 194 -0.55 -6.44 21.63
C VAL A 194 -1.83 -7.19 21.93
N SER A 195 -1.97 -7.65 23.15
CA SER A 195 -3.19 -8.31 23.64
C SER A 195 -4.27 -7.28 23.96
N GLN A 196 -5.42 -7.42 23.34
CA GLN A 196 -6.57 -6.53 23.50
C GLN A 196 -7.81 -7.36 23.86
N PRO A 197 -7.88 -7.90 25.11
CA PRO A 197 -8.91 -8.85 25.50
C PRO A 197 -10.29 -8.21 25.62
N THR A 198 -10.37 -6.88 25.80
CA THR A 198 -11.62 -6.14 25.95
C THR A 198 -11.66 -4.95 25.00
N ARG A 199 -12.87 -4.53 24.61
CA ARG A 199 -13.09 -3.34 23.79
C ARG A 199 -12.50 -2.07 24.44
N THR A 200 -12.51 -1.98 25.75
CA THR A 200 -11.91 -0.86 26.49
C THR A 200 -10.41 -0.81 26.27
N LYS A 201 -9.70 -1.95 26.32
CA LYS A 201 -8.26 -2.02 26.04
C LYS A 201 -7.93 -1.72 24.57
N GLU A 202 -8.77 -2.12 23.64
CA GLU A 202 -8.67 -1.74 22.25
C GLU A 202 -8.78 -0.21 22.08
N MET A 203 -9.77 0.42 22.72
CA MET A 203 -9.94 1.88 22.68
C MET A 203 -8.76 2.62 23.31
N GLU A 204 -8.27 2.17 24.49
CA GLU A 204 -7.09 2.74 25.14
C GLU A 204 -5.84 2.65 24.22
N TYR A 205 -5.66 1.52 23.54
CA TYR A 205 -4.54 1.35 22.60
C TYR A 205 -4.65 2.29 21.41
N VAL A 206 -5.84 2.41 20.81
CA VAL A 206 -6.13 3.35 19.73
C VAL A 206 -5.89 4.79 20.17
N GLU A 207 -6.28 5.16 21.39
CA GLU A 207 -6.05 6.50 21.92
C GLU A 207 -4.56 6.80 22.11
N CYS A 208 -3.77 5.85 22.63
CA CYS A 208 -2.33 5.99 22.81
C CYS A 208 -1.55 6.03 21.49
N THR A 209 -2.08 5.44 20.42
CA THR A 209 -1.42 5.30 19.13
C THR A 209 -2.04 6.23 18.08
N PHE A 210 -3.19 5.88 17.52
CA PHE A 210 -3.85 6.64 16.46
C PHE A 210 -4.45 7.97 16.92
N GLY A 211 -4.81 8.10 18.20
CA GLY A 211 -5.42 9.29 18.80
C GLY A 211 -4.45 10.44 19.06
N THR A 212 -3.14 10.25 18.90
CA THR A 212 -2.13 11.28 19.14
C THR A 212 -2.00 12.20 17.93
N PRO A 213 -2.33 13.51 18.03
CA PRO A 213 -2.33 14.44 16.88
C PRO A 213 -0.94 14.59 16.22
N ASP A 214 0.13 14.53 17.00
CA ASP A 214 1.50 14.71 16.55
C ASP A 214 1.94 13.68 15.49
N ILE A 215 1.34 12.51 15.47
CA ILE A 215 1.58 11.46 14.46
C ILE A 215 1.34 12.01 13.07
N TRP A 216 0.23 12.67 12.87
CA TRP A 216 -0.19 13.16 11.57
C TRP A 216 0.63 14.34 11.11
N ILE A 217 1.06 15.21 12.04
CA ILE A 217 1.94 16.34 11.76
C ILE A 217 3.33 15.85 11.32
N GLN A 218 3.92 14.91 12.04
CA GLN A 218 5.21 14.32 11.70
C GLN A 218 5.17 13.59 10.35
N ARG A 219 4.06 12.91 10.03
CA ARG A 219 3.88 12.23 8.76
C ARG A 219 3.75 13.20 7.59
N GLN A 220 3.03 14.31 7.77
CA GLN A 220 2.90 15.35 6.75
C GLN A 220 4.25 16.01 6.44
N ALA A 221 5.09 16.24 7.44
CA ALA A 221 6.43 16.76 7.23
C ALA A 221 7.31 15.82 6.40
N LYS A 222 7.27 14.50 6.69
CA LYS A 222 8.01 13.48 5.90
C LYS A 222 7.52 13.35 4.46
N VAL A 223 6.21 13.42 4.21
CA VAL A 223 5.63 13.26 2.85
C VAL A 223 5.99 14.44 1.94
N ARG A 224 6.35 15.61 2.50
CA ARG A 224 6.72 16.79 1.72
C ARG A 224 8.07 16.66 1.00
N ASP A 225 8.95 15.77 1.47
CA ASP A 225 10.33 15.64 0.97
C ASP A 225 10.51 14.49 -0.04
N TYR A 226 9.47 13.68 -0.33
CA TYR A 226 9.57 12.65 -1.35
C TYR A 226 9.52 13.27 -2.75
N GLY A 227 10.64 13.28 -3.44
CA GLY A 227 10.74 13.57 -4.86
C GLY A 227 10.03 12.49 -5.67
N MET A 228 9.75 12.79 -6.95
CA MET A 228 9.01 11.92 -7.88
C MET A 228 9.57 10.50 -8.03
N PHE A 229 10.84 10.28 -7.66
CA PHE A 229 11.58 9.02 -7.86
C PHE A 229 11.90 8.26 -6.56
N ASP A 230 11.57 8.82 -5.40
CA ASP A 230 11.89 8.20 -4.11
C ASP A 230 10.86 7.14 -3.66
N GLY A 231 9.87 6.84 -4.49
CA GLY A 231 8.78 5.89 -4.21
C GLY A 231 8.78 4.61 -5.06
N PHE A 232 9.89 4.33 -5.80
CA PHE A 232 10.05 3.09 -6.55
C PHE A 232 11.13 2.20 -5.95
#